data_ed45f7a21cbe79d55527656f8b4cc18b
#
_entry.id   ed45f7a21cbe79d55527656f8b4cc18b
#
_cell.length_a   1.000
_cell.length_b   1.000
_cell.length_c   1.000
_cell.angle_alpha   90.00
_cell.angle_beta   90.00
_cell.angle_gamma   90.00
#
_symmetry.space_group_name_H-M   'P 1'
#
loop_
_entity.id
_entity.type
_entity.pdbx_description
1 polymer ?
#
loop_
_entity_poly.entity_id
_entity_poly.type
_entity_poly.pdbx_seq_one_letter_code
_entity_poly.pdbx_strand_id
1 'polypeptide(L)'
;MTGFTPDAPVLHEIKNHGEELTKAEAGVAAFAAKRNNRWYPKFHIASNGGWINDPNGLCFYKGRWHVFYQLHPYGTQWGPMHWGHVSSTDMVNWKREPIMFAPSLEEEKDGVFSGSAVIGDDGKLKFYYTGHRWANGKDNTGGDWQVQMLAEPDNDELTSATKRGMVIDCPTDKVNHHYRDPKVWKTGDKWYMTFGVSSAEKRGQMWLFSSDDMVKWTYEQVLFEHPDPDVFMLECPDFFPIKDVEGNEKWVIGFSAMGAQPSGFMNRNVNNAGYMIGTWTPGEQFKPETEFRLWDCGHNYYAPQSFNDGKRQIVYGWMSPFVEPIPMQDDGWCGNLTLPREITLGADGDLHTAPVPEMEGLREDTVDFGAIDLDVSGEKTIVDDAEAVEIEMTIDLANSTAERAGLRVHATEDGAYTSVAYDDQIGRVVVDRQANAQGDRGYRTAPLSEAELAAGELKLRVYVDRGCVEVYVNDGRQVLSSYSYASEGPRAIKLVAESGTLKVKSLVLHHMKSIGLE
;
A
#
# COMPACT_ATOMS: atom_id res chain seq x y z
N MET A 1 12.55 -18.70 26.16
CA MET A 1 11.22 -18.07 26.22
C MET A 1 10.28 -18.89 25.39
N THR A 2 9.36 -19.58 25.98
CA THR A 2 8.31 -20.28 25.24
C THR A 2 7.15 -19.30 25.16
N GLY A 3 6.94 -18.68 23.98
CA GLY A 3 5.62 -18.19 23.65
C GLY A 3 4.67 -19.37 23.82
N PHE A 4 3.56 -19.18 24.49
CA PHE A 4 2.59 -20.27 24.67
C PHE A 4 2.04 -20.62 23.27
N THR A 5 2.41 -21.78 22.79
CA THR A 5 1.83 -22.34 21.56
C THR A 5 0.88 -23.44 22.02
N PRO A 6 -0.43 -23.33 21.75
CA PRO A 6 -1.37 -24.39 22.11
C PRO A 6 -0.98 -25.70 21.38
N ASP A 7 -1.16 -26.84 22.03
CA ASP A 7 -0.88 -28.15 21.42
C ASP A 7 -1.72 -28.43 20.17
N ALA A 8 -2.90 -27.82 20.09
CA ALA A 8 -3.73 -27.71 18.89
C ALA A 8 -4.53 -26.39 18.96
N PRO A 9 -4.78 -25.72 17.83
CA PRO A 9 -5.66 -24.55 17.81
C PRO A 9 -7.04 -24.89 18.34
N VAL A 10 -7.56 -24.08 19.26
CA VAL A 10 -8.91 -24.22 19.80
C VAL A 10 -9.78 -23.10 19.24
N LEU A 11 -11.00 -23.45 18.81
CA LEU A 11 -11.97 -22.49 18.31
C LEU A 11 -12.89 -22.03 19.45
N HIS A 12 -12.86 -20.76 19.78
CA HIS A 12 -13.78 -20.14 20.73
C HIS A 12 -14.84 -19.34 19.98
N GLU A 13 -15.77 -20.04 19.33
CA GLU A 13 -16.85 -19.43 18.55
C GLU A 13 -17.81 -18.67 19.47
N ILE A 14 -18.05 -17.40 19.16
CA ILE A 14 -19.02 -16.52 19.83
C ILE A 14 -20.16 -16.11 18.92
N LYS A 15 -19.98 -16.26 17.60
CA LYS A 15 -20.96 -15.95 16.56
C LYS A 15 -20.84 -16.94 15.40
N ASN A 16 -21.92 -17.12 14.65
CA ASN A 16 -21.89 -17.88 13.40
C ASN A 16 -21.19 -17.07 12.30
N HIS A 17 -20.05 -17.55 11.80
CA HIS A 17 -19.24 -16.85 10.81
C HIS A 17 -20.03 -16.54 9.51
N GLY A 18 -20.82 -17.50 9.01
CA GLY A 18 -21.64 -17.31 7.80
C GLY A 18 -22.72 -16.24 7.95
N GLU A 19 -23.33 -16.13 9.14
CA GLU A 19 -24.28 -15.05 9.43
C GLU A 19 -23.60 -13.70 9.49
N GLU A 20 -22.41 -13.59 10.09
CA GLU A 20 -21.63 -12.35 10.15
C GLU A 20 -21.15 -11.94 8.74
N LEU A 21 -20.72 -12.88 7.89
CA LEU A 21 -20.42 -12.60 6.48
C LEU A 21 -21.64 -12.05 5.73
N THR A 22 -22.81 -12.65 5.92
CA THR A 22 -24.06 -12.17 5.30
C THR A 22 -24.41 -10.75 5.73
N LYS A 23 -24.22 -10.42 7.00
CA LYS A 23 -24.42 -9.05 7.52
C LYS A 23 -23.42 -8.07 6.92
N ALA A 24 -22.14 -8.47 6.80
CA ALA A 24 -21.08 -7.65 6.22
C ALA A 24 -21.36 -7.32 4.74
N GLU A 25 -21.76 -8.32 3.95
CA GLU A 25 -22.17 -8.12 2.54
C GLU A 25 -23.36 -7.15 2.43
N ALA A 26 -24.36 -7.30 3.30
CA ALA A 26 -25.48 -6.37 3.33
C ALA A 26 -25.06 -4.94 3.73
N GLY A 27 -24.10 -4.81 4.63
CA GLY A 27 -23.51 -3.52 5.02
C GLY A 27 -22.82 -2.82 3.84
N VAL A 28 -21.92 -3.51 3.14
CA VAL A 28 -21.26 -2.99 1.93
C VAL A 28 -22.30 -2.60 0.87
N ALA A 29 -23.30 -3.46 0.61
CA ALA A 29 -24.36 -3.19 -0.37
C ALA A 29 -25.18 -1.93 -0.02
N ALA A 30 -25.43 -1.68 1.26
CA ALA A 30 -26.15 -0.49 1.71
C ALA A 30 -25.36 0.81 1.46
N PHE A 31 -24.02 0.77 1.59
CA PHE A 31 -23.16 1.89 1.23
C PHE A 31 -23.02 2.03 -0.29
N ALA A 32 -22.86 0.94 -1.01
CA ALA A 32 -22.79 0.93 -2.47
C ALA A 32 -24.03 1.55 -3.13
N ALA A 33 -25.22 1.29 -2.59
CA ALA A 33 -26.48 1.83 -3.11
C ALA A 33 -26.60 3.36 -3.04
N LYS A 34 -25.82 4.02 -2.19
CA LYS A 34 -25.79 5.49 -2.02
C LYS A 34 -24.45 6.12 -2.40
N ARG A 35 -23.53 5.30 -2.95
CA ARG A 35 -22.19 5.76 -3.29
C ARG A 35 -22.23 6.86 -4.35
N ASN A 36 -21.48 7.95 -4.10
CA ASN A 36 -21.16 8.94 -5.11
C ASN A 36 -19.82 8.59 -5.78
N ASN A 37 -19.82 8.52 -7.11
CA ASN A 37 -18.66 8.10 -7.89
C ASN A 37 -17.73 9.25 -8.30
N ARG A 38 -17.97 10.50 -7.86
CA ARG A 38 -17.18 11.68 -8.30
C ARG A 38 -15.67 11.51 -8.13
N TRP A 39 -15.23 10.77 -7.11
CA TRP A 39 -13.81 10.45 -6.86
C TRP A 39 -13.57 8.94 -6.74
N TYR A 40 -14.60 8.11 -6.89
CA TYR A 40 -14.47 6.66 -6.81
C TYR A 40 -13.58 6.16 -7.95
N PRO A 41 -12.49 5.38 -7.65
CA PRO A 41 -11.46 5.09 -8.64
C PRO A 41 -11.98 4.21 -9.78
N LYS A 42 -11.47 4.47 -10.98
CA LYS A 42 -11.76 3.72 -12.19
C LYS A 42 -10.82 2.52 -12.35
N PHE A 43 -9.55 2.68 -11.93
CA PHE A 43 -8.53 1.65 -12.10
C PHE A 43 -7.69 1.34 -10.85
N HIS A 44 -8.11 1.81 -9.66
CA HIS A 44 -7.56 1.36 -8.39
C HIS A 44 -8.55 0.44 -7.66
N ILE A 45 -8.03 -0.50 -6.85
CA ILE A 45 -8.86 -1.38 -6.03
C ILE A 45 -9.40 -0.59 -4.84
N ALA A 46 -10.72 -0.48 -4.75
CA ALA A 46 -11.45 0.09 -3.61
C ALA A 46 -12.61 -0.82 -3.23
N SER A 47 -13.09 -0.74 -1.98
CA SER A 47 -14.33 -1.41 -1.59
C SER A 47 -15.53 -0.83 -2.34
N ASN A 48 -16.53 -1.64 -2.60
CA ASN A 48 -17.78 -1.17 -3.21
C ASN A 48 -18.54 -0.16 -2.31
N GLY A 49 -18.28 -0.20 -1.01
CA GLY A 49 -18.79 0.72 0.00
C GLY A 49 -18.11 0.48 1.34
N GLY A 50 -18.25 1.41 2.26
CA GLY A 50 -17.58 1.35 3.55
C GLY A 50 -16.12 1.80 3.52
N TRP A 51 -15.34 1.38 4.51
CA TRP A 51 -13.92 1.74 4.67
C TRP A 51 -13.00 0.60 4.25
N ILE A 52 -11.86 0.93 3.65
CA ILE A 52 -10.75 0.01 3.34
C ILE A 52 -9.43 0.57 3.89
N ASN A 53 -8.57 -0.31 4.41
CA ASN A 53 -7.17 0.02 4.70
C ASN A 53 -6.21 -1.04 4.13
N ASP A 54 -5.39 -1.72 4.93
CA ASP A 54 -4.26 -2.54 4.51
C ASP A 54 -4.59 -3.58 3.44
N PRO A 55 -3.74 -3.77 2.43
CA PRO A 55 -3.77 -4.99 1.62
C PRO A 55 -3.42 -6.20 2.49
N ASN A 56 -4.09 -7.32 2.28
CA ASN A 56 -3.96 -8.56 3.06
C ASN A 56 -3.92 -9.78 2.14
N GLY A 57 -3.31 -10.85 2.61
CA GLY A 57 -3.44 -12.16 1.99
C GLY A 57 -3.10 -12.21 0.51
N LEU A 58 -2.23 -11.32 0.04
CA LEU A 58 -1.87 -11.21 -1.37
C LEU A 58 -1.25 -12.49 -1.87
N CYS A 59 -1.74 -13.03 -2.98
CA CYS A 59 -1.20 -14.26 -3.55
C CYS A 59 -1.55 -14.43 -5.03
N PHE A 60 -0.71 -15.22 -5.72
CA PHE A 60 -1.05 -15.85 -6.99
C PHE A 60 -1.33 -17.32 -6.73
N TYR A 61 -2.58 -17.74 -6.89
CA TYR A 61 -3.02 -19.08 -6.58
C TYR A 61 -3.92 -19.64 -7.68
N LYS A 62 -3.65 -20.86 -8.13
CA LYS A 62 -4.43 -21.54 -9.18
C LYS A 62 -4.69 -20.70 -10.44
N GLY A 63 -3.70 -19.91 -10.86
CA GLY A 63 -3.77 -19.09 -12.07
C GLY A 63 -4.52 -17.77 -11.91
N ARG A 64 -4.75 -17.33 -10.69
CA ARG A 64 -5.41 -16.06 -10.39
C ARG A 64 -4.61 -15.25 -9.36
N TRP A 65 -4.58 -13.94 -9.54
CA TRP A 65 -4.14 -12.99 -8.52
C TRP A 65 -5.30 -12.71 -7.58
N HIS A 66 -5.05 -12.81 -6.29
CA HIS A 66 -6.01 -12.51 -5.23
C HIS A 66 -5.47 -11.37 -4.38
N VAL A 67 -6.32 -10.38 -4.15
CA VAL A 67 -6.04 -9.25 -3.27
C VAL A 67 -7.15 -9.19 -2.23
N PHE A 68 -6.78 -9.43 -0.98
CA PHE A 68 -7.65 -9.17 0.16
C PHE A 68 -7.28 -7.82 0.76
N TYR A 69 -8.17 -7.27 1.55
CA TYR A 69 -7.95 -5.98 2.20
C TYR A 69 -8.78 -5.85 3.48
N GLN A 70 -8.28 -5.06 4.41
CA GLN A 70 -9.03 -4.67 5.59
C GLN A 70 -10.27 -3.90 5.18
N LEU A 71 -11.42 -4.30 5.69
CA LEU A 71 -12.74 -3.76 5.34
C LEU A 71 -13.56 -3.48 6.59
N HIS A 72 -14.09 -2.25 6.74
CA HIS A 72 -15.19 -1.98 7.65
C HIS A 72 -16.48 -1.84 6.86
N PRO A 73 -17.38 -2.85 6.89
CA PRO A 73 -18.57 -2.89 6.04
C PRO A 73 -19.72 -2.01 6.53
N TYR A 74 -19.64 -1.48 7.75
CA TYR A 74 -20.73 -0.77 8.42
C TYR A 74 -20.52 0.73 8.55
N GLY A 75 -19.43 1.26 8.03
CA GLY A 75 -19.09 2.69 8.09
C GLY A 75 -17.99 3.08 7.13
N THR A 76 -17.87 4.38 6.86
CA THR A 76 -16.80 4.97 6.03
C THR A 76 -15.60 5.43 6.85
N GLN A 77 -15.56 5.05 8.13
CA GLN A 77 -14.47 5.27 9.07
C GLN A 77 -13.89 3.92 9.50
N TRP A 78 -12.70 3.94 10.07
CA TRP A 78 -12.11 2.75 10.67
C TRP A 78 -13.02 2.15 11.75
N GLY A 79 -13.14 0.84 11.81
CA GLY A 79 -14.01 0.14 12.74
C GLY A 79 -13.70 -1.36 12.81
N PRO A 80 -14.61 -2.21 13.27
CA PRO A 80 -14.38 -3.67 13.33
C PRO A 80 -14.02 -4.25 11.97
N MET A 81 -12.75 -4.66 11.83
CA MET A 81 -12.20 -5.10 10.56
C MET A 81 -12.69 -6.47 10.12
N HIS A 82 -12.91 -6.57 8.82
CA HIS A 82 -13.22 -7.77 8.04
C HIS A 82 -12.18 -7.88 6.92
N TRP A 83 -12.15 -8.95 6.15
CA TRP A 83 -11.36 -9.05 4.92
C TRP A 83 -12.27 -9.05 3.70
N GLY A 84 -12.23 -7.97 2.94
CA GLY A 84 -12.77 -7.91 1.58
C GLY A 84 -11.86 -8.64 0.59
N HIS A 85 -12.37 -8.95 -0.62
CA HIS A 85 -11.65 -9.77 -1.58
C HIS A 85 -11.97 -9.38 -3.02
N VAL A 86 -10.93 -9.29 -3.84
CA VAL A 86 -11.02 -9.19 -5.31
C VAL A 86 -10.03 -10.15 -5.95
N SER A 87 -10.35 -10.62 -7.14
CA SER A 87 -9.48 -11.51 -7.90
C SER A 87 -9.42 -11.17 -9.39
N SER A 88 -8.32 -11.54 -10.04
CA SER A 88 -8.13 -11.34 -11.48
C SER A 88 -7.30 -12.46 -12.10
N THR A 89 -7.49 -12.72 -13.39
CA THR A 89 -6.65 -13.63 -14.19
C THR A 89 -5.60 -12.89 -15.02
N ASP A 90 -5.64 -11.56 -15.05
CA ASP A 90 -4.80 -10.74 -15.93
C ASP A 90 -4.34 -9.40 -15.29
N MET A 91 -4.66 -9.16 -14.00
CA MET A 91 -4.41 -7.91 -13.26
C MET A 91 -5.03 -6.65 -13.88
N VAL A 92 -5.85 -6.79 -14.90
CA VAL A 92 -6.53 -5.71 -15.64
C VAL A 92 -8.03 -5.76 -15.39
N ASN A 93 -8.61 -6.96 -15.48
CA ASN A 93 -10.03 -7.21 -15.25
C ASN A 93 -10.21 -7.87 -13.88
N TRP A 94 -10.73 -7.10 -12.94
CA TRP A 94 -10.93 -7.55 -11.57
C TRP A 94 -12.39 -7.90 -11.30
N LYS A 95 -12.59 -8.87 -10.43
CA LYS A 95 -13.89 -9.32 -9.96
C LYS A 95 -13.96 -9.19 -8.45
N ARG A 96 -15.07 -8.66 -7.94
CA ARG A 96 -15.37 -8.75 -6.51
C ARG A 96 -15.73 -10.18 -6.16
N GLU A 97 -15.09 -10.70 -5.15
CA GLU A 97 -15.37 -11.99 -4.55
C GLU A 97 -16.10 -11.80 -3.21
N PRO A 98 -16.70 -12.84 -2.63
CA PRO A 98 -17.30 -12.75 -1.31
C PRO A 98 -16.31 -12.27 -0.24
N ILE A 99 -16.80 -11.55 0.76
CA ILE A 99 -16.03 -11.19 1.95
C ILE A 99 -15.50 -12.48 2.57
N MET A 100 -14.17 -12.55 2.81
CA MET A 100 -13.52 -13.78 3.27
C MET A 100 -13.67 -14.00 4.77
N PHE A 101 -13.49 -12.94 5.57
CA PHE A 101 -13.51 -13.05 7.02
C PHE A 101 -14.39 -11.96 7.65
N ALA A 102 -15.16 -12.37 8.66
CA ALA A 102 -15.87 -11.51 9.59
C ALA A 102 -15.52 -11.95 11.03
N PRO A 103 -15.50 -11.04 12.03
CA PRO A 103 -15.28 -11.41 13.43
C PRO A 103 -16.33 -12.42 13.92
N SER A 104 -15.88 -13.58 14.41
CA SER A 104 -16.76 -14.67 14.87
C SER A 104 -16.19 -15.47 16.05
N LEU A 105 -14.90 -15.33 16.33
CA LEU A 105 -14.23 -15.97 17.46
C LEU A 105 -13.96 -14.95 18.57
N GLU A 106 -13.78 -15.42 19.82
CA GLU A 106 -13.45 -14.56 20.96
C GLU A 106 -12.15 -13.78 20.74
N GLU A 107 -11.16 -14.40 20.09
CA GLU A 107 -9.85 -13.84 19.81
C GLU A 107 -9.87 -12.65 18.82
N GLU A 108 -10.93 -12.54 18.03
CA GLU A 108 -11.07 -11.56 16.96
C GLU A 108 -12.37 -10.76 17.04
N LYS A 109 -13.03 -10.76 18.19
CA LYS A 109 -14.39 -10.18 18.34
C LYS A 109 -14.49 -8.70 17.97
N ASP A 110 -13.37 -7.96 18.07
CA ASP A 110 -13.30 -6.54 17.75
C ASP A 110 -12.59 -6.28 16.39
N GLY A 111 -12.14 -7.35 15.69
CA GLY A 111 -11.60 -7.26 14.33
C GLY A 111 -10.77 -8.46 13.88
N VAL A 112 -10.92 -8.81 12.61
CA VAL A 112 -10.00 -9.69 11.87
C VAL A 112 -8.96 -8.78 11.25
N PHE A 113 -7.82 -8.60 11.93
CA PHE A 113 -6.77 -7.68 11.53
C PHE A 113 -5.89 -8.26 10.41
N SER A 114 -4.88 -7.48 10.01
CA SER A 114 -4.04 -7.77 8.86
C SER A 114 -3.24 -9.06 8.96
N GLY A 115 -2.88 -9.57 7.80
CA GLY A 115 -2.12 -10.81 7.68
C GLY A 115 -1.76 -11.14 6.25
N SER A 116 -1.21 -12.32 6.04
CA SER A 116 -0.65 -12.80 4.78
C SER A 116 -1.19 -14.16 4.37
N ALA A 117 -0.97 -14.52 3.11
CA ALA A 117 -1.24 -15.84 2.57
C ALA A 117 0.07 -16.51 2.15
N VAL A 118 0.14 -17.82 2.30
CA VAL A 118 1.29 -18.61 1.87
C VAL A 118 0.85 -19.99 1.40
N ILE A 119 1.52 -20.54 0.39
CA ILE A 119 1.25 -21.89 -0.12
C ILE A 119 2.15 -22.87 0.62
N GLY A 120 1.53 -23.84 1.30
CA GLY A 120 2.25 -24.91 2.01
C GLY A 120 2.88 -25.93 1.09
N ASP A 121 3.68 -26.85 1.66
CA ASP A 121 4.34 -27.94 0.92
C ASP A 121 3.34 -28.93 0.29
N ASP A 122 2.12 -28.95 0.80
CA ASP A 122 0.98 -29.71 0.26
C ASP A 122 0.30 -29.03 -0.95
N GLY A 123 0.79 -27.87 -1.36
CA GLY A 123 0.22 -27.05 -2.43
C GLY A 123 -1.05 -26.32 -2.06
N LYS A 124 -1.47 -26.33 -0.80
CA LYS A 124 -2.64 -25.62 -0.30
C LYS A 124 -2.26 -24.29 0.29
N LEU A 125 -3.12 -23.32 0.08
CA LEU A 125 -2.99 -21.99 0.66
C LEU A 125 -3.36 -22.01 2.15
N LYS A 126 -2.67 -21.19 2.94
CA LYS A 126 -3.00 -20.89 4.33
C LYS A 126 -3.01 -19.39 4.54
N PHE A 127 -3.96 -18.92 5.33
CA PHE A 127 -4.04 -17.53 5.78
C PHE A 127 -3.55 -17.43 7.21
N TYR A 128 -2.63 -16.52 7.47
CA TYR A 128 -2.26 -16.11 8.82
C TYR A 128 -2.68 -14.67 9.01
N TYR A 129 -3.38 -14.38 10.09
CA TYR A 129 -3.92 -13.06 10.38
C TYR A 129 -3.91 -12.79 11.87
N THR A 130 -4.15 -11.55 12.26
CA THR A 130 -4.23 -11.18 13.66
C THR A 130 -5.67 -11.14 14.14
N GLY A 131 -5.97 -11.92 15.18
CA GLY A 131 -7.18 -11.77 15.96
C GLY A 131 -7.02 -10.60 16.91
N HIS A 132 -7.96 -9.66 16.88
CA HIS A 132 -7.92 -8.44 17.68
C HIS A 132 -9.13 -8.32 18.60
N ARG A 133 -8.87 -7.96 19.84
CA ARG A 133 -9.88 -7.49 20.79
C ARG A 133 -9.34 -6.41 21.71
N TRP A 134 -10.23 -5.57 22.20
CA TRP A 134 -9.89 -4.60 23.22
C TRP A 134 -9.62 -5.28 24.56
N ALA A 135 -8.52 -4.97 25.22
CA ALA A 135 -8.15 -5.59 26.50
C ALA A 135 -9.17 -5.31 27.61
N ASN A 136 -9.85 -4.15 27.55
CA ASN A 136 -10.94 -3.80 28.47
C ASN A 136 -12.32 -4.31 28.00
N GLY A 137 -12.42 -4.95 26.83
CA GLY A 137 -13.65 -5.45 26.22
C GLY A 137 -14.61 -4.39 25.66
N LYS A 138 -14.15 -3.13 25.50
CA LYS A 138 -15.01 -2.01 25.06
C LYS A 138 -14.39 -1.17 23.94
N ASP A 139 -13.18 -0.65 24.15
CA ASP A 139 -12.54 0.35 23.30
C ASP A 139 -11.02 0.38 23.53
N ASN A 140 -10.33 1.23 22.79
CA ASN A 140 -8.88 1.36 22.81
C ASN A 140 -8.29 1.98 24.09
N THR A 141 -9.10 2.42 25.05
CA THR A 141 -8.60 3.07 26.27
C THR A 141 -7.90 2.09 27.21
N GLY A 142 -8.20 0.79 27.10
CA GLY A 142 -7.55 -0.28 27.86
C GLY A 142 -6.39 -0.95 27.13
N GLY A 143 -6.09 -0.54 25.90
CA GLY A 143 -5.13 -1.19 25.01
C GLY A 143 -5.67 -2.42 24.28
N ASP A 144 -4.81 -3.05 23.50
CA ASP A 144 -5.15 -4.17 22.64
C ASP A 144 -4.70 -5.51 23.25
N TRP A 145 -5.40 -6.57 22.91
CA TRP A 145 -4.94 -7.94 23.01
C TRP A 145 -4.99 -8.56 21.62
N GLN A 146 -3.85 -8.99 21.11
CA GLN A 146 -3.66 -9.42 19.72
C GLN A 146 -2.93 -10.75 19.70
N VAL A 147 -3.41 -11.68 18.85
CA VAL A 147 -2.87 -13.04 18.72
C VAL A 147 -2.82 -13.42 17.25
N GLN A 148 -1.96 -14.38 16.89
CA GLN A 148 -1.88 -14.81 15.50
C GLN A 148 -2.78 -16.03 15.29
N MET A 149 -3.55 -15.96 14.21
CA MET A 149 -4.61 -16.90 13.84
C MET A 149 -4.28 -17.62 12.54
N LEU A 150 -4.83 -18.80 12.35
CA LEU A 150 -4.76 -19.60 11.13
C LEU A 150 -6.15 -19.85 10.55
N ALA A 151 -6.28 -19.71 9.23
CA ALA A 151 -7.42 -20.19 8.46
C ALA A 151 -6.96 -20.88 7.17
N GLU A 152 -7.79 -21.77 6.65
CA GLU A 152 -7.54 -22.49 5.41
C GLU A 152 -8.72 -22.32 4.47
N PRO A 153 -8.50 -22.05 3.16
CA PRO A 153 -9.57 -21.93 2.20
C PRO A 153 -10.30 -23.27 2.00
N ASP A 154 -11.60 -23.20 1.77
CA ASP A 154 -12.45 -24.37 1.53
C ASP A 154 -12.43 -24.82 0.06
N ASN A 155 -12.01 -23.93 -0.84
CA ASN A 155 -11.99 -24.15 -2.29
C ASN A 155 -10.81 -23.41 -2.97
N ASP A 156 -10.51 -23.81 -4.19
CA ASP A 156 -9.40 -23.25 -4.97
C ASP A 156 -9.68 -21.81 -5.48
N GLU A 157 -10.94 -21.39 -5.54
CA GLU A 157 -11.37 -20.05 -5.92
C GLU A 157 -11.23 -19.02 -4.80
N LEU A 158 -10.90 -19.47 -3.59
CA LEU A 158 -10.76 -18.66 -2.38
C LEU A 158 -12.02 -17.82 -2.08
N THR A 159 -13.20 -18.43 -2.18
CA THR A 159 -14.49 -17.76 -1.91
C THR A 159 -15.03 -18.02 -0.51
N SER A 160 -14.43 -18.94 0.23
CA SER A 160 -14.70 -19.21 1.64
C SER A 160 -13.49 -19.85 2.31
N ALA A 161 -13.41 -19.75 3.63
CA ALA A 161 -12.36 -20.36 4.43
C ALA A 161 -12.87 -20.83 5.79
N THR A 162 -12.25 -21.90 6.27
CA THR A 162 -12.46 -22.43 7.62
C THR A 162 -11.37 -21.89 8.55
N LYS A 163 -11.76 -21.19 9.61
CA LYS A 163 -10.87 -20.76 10.69
C LYS A 163 -10.38 -21.96 11.48
N ARG A 164 -9.08 -22.01 11.76
CA ARG A 164 -8.44 -23.08 12.52
C ARG A 164 -8.15 -22.70 13.96
N GLY A 165 -8.18 -21.38 14.27
CA GLY A 165 -7.96 -20.85 15.60
C GLY A 165 -6.59 -20.22 15.80
N MET A 166 -6.27 -19.92 17.04
CA MET A 166 -5.04 -19.25 17.45
C MET A 166 -3.83 -20.19 17.35
N VAL A 167 -2.76 -19.73 16.72
CA VAL A 167 -1.48 -20.45 16.59
C VAL A 167 -0.35 -19.83 17.41
N ILE A 168 -0.41 -18.53 17.72
CA ILE A 168 0.54 -17.85 18.60
C ILE A 168 -0.23 -16.92 19.53
N ASP A 169 -0.07 -17.13 20.84
CA ASP A 169 -0.66 -16.28 21.88
C ASP A 169 0.26 -15.11 22.23
N CYS A 170 -0.30 -14.05 22.80
CA CYS A 170 0.41 -12.85 23.18
C CYS A 170 1.07 -12.98 24.55
N PRO A 171 2.41 -12.86 24.65
CA PRO A 171 3.11 -12.81 25.93
C PRO A 171 2.94 -11.40 26.57
N THR A 172 1.82 -11.17 27.25
CA THR A 172 1.40 -9.86 27.77
C THR A 172 2.37 -9.21 28.76
N ASP A 173 3.29 -9.99 29.34
CA ASP A 173 4.38 -9.49 30.19
C ASP A 173 5.56 -8.89 29.42
N LYS A 174 5.62 -9.08 28.10
CA LYS A 174 6.73 -8.69 27.21
C LYS A 174 6.34 -7.73 26.11
N VAL A 175 5.05 -7.49 25.93
CA VAL A 175 4.47 -6.72 24.83
C VAL A 175 3.65 -5.56 25.39
N ASN A 176 3.78 -4.41 24.75
CA ASN A 176 3.00 -3.23 25.06
C ASN A 176 1.88 -3.04 24.01
N HIS A 177 0.81 -3.82 24.17
CA HIS A 177 -0.45 -3.75 23.41
C HIS A 177 -0.40 -4.08 21.90
N HIS A 178 0.74 -3.99 21.22
CA HIS A 178 0.82 -4.18 19.78
C HIS A 178 1.60 -5.46 19.45
N TYR A 179 0.93 -6.41 18.74
CA TYR A 179 1.45 -7.75 18.45
C TYR A 179 0.71 -8.33 17.24
N ARG A 180 1.05 -7.87 16.00
CA ARG A 180 0.19 -8.08 14.83
C ARG A 180 0.89 -8.16 13.49
N ASP A 181 0.10 -8.52 12.46
CA ASP A 181 0.39 -8.49 11.03
C ASP A 181 1.40 -9.58 10.60
N PRO A 182 1.03 -10.86 10.72
CA PRO A 182 1.95 -11.96 10.43
C PRO A 182 2.28 -12.07 8.93
N LYS A 183 3.57 -12.18 8.64
CA LYS A 183 4.15 -12.52 7.35
C LYS A 183 4.85 -13.87 7.45
N VAL A 184 4.51 -14.81 6.54
CA VAL A 184 5.03 -16.18 6.54
C VAL A 184 5.78 -16.47 5.26
N TRP A 185 6.93 -17.12 5.37
CA TRP A 185 7.74 -17.58 4.23
C TRP A 185 8.48 -18.88 4.55
N LYS A 186 9.07 -19.51 3.54
CA LYS A 186 9.90 -20.69 3.69
C LYS A 186 11.35 -20.40 3.30
N THR A 187 12.28 -20.87 4.11
CA THR A 187 13.72 -20.88 3.77
C THR A 187 14.32 -22.24 4.15
N GLY A 188 14.93 -22.92 3.18
CA GLY A 188 15.36 -24.31 3.37
C GLY A 188 14.15 -25.21 3.65
N ASP A 189 14.24 -26.01 4.69
CA ASP A 189 13.19 -26.96 5.10
C ASP A 189 12.24 -26.40 6.16
N LYS A 190 12.46 -25.14 6.63
CA LYS A 190 11.67 -24.53 7.70
C LYS A 190 10.77 -23.40 7.21
N TRP A 191 9.63 -23.29 7.85
CA TRP A 191 8.72 -22.16 7.76
C TRP A 191 9.10 -21.12 8.82
N TYR A 192 9.02 -19.86 8.43
CA TYR A 192 9.27 -18.71 9.29
C TYR A 192 8.07 -17.78 9.28
N MET A 193 7.84 -17.13 10.42
CA MET A 193 6.82 -16.07 10.57
C MET A 193 7.45 -14.89 11.30
N THR A 194 7.19 -13.70 10.80
CA THR A 194 7.48 -12.47 11.53
C THR A 194 6.22 -11.62 11.61
N PHE A 195 6.14 -10.81 12.63
CA PHE A 195 5.08 -9.79 12.80
C PHE A 195 5.60 -8.66 13.67
N GLY A 196 4.89 -7.53 13.61
CA GLY A 196 5.25 -6.33 14.36
C GLY A 196 4.91 -6.42 15.83
N VAL A 197 5.80 -5.91 16.66
CA VAL A 197 5.69 -5.92 18.13
C VAL A 197 6.11 -4.57 18.69
N SER A 198 5.33 -4.05 19.64
CA SER A 198 5.82 -3.05 20.57
C SER A 198 6.29 -3.76 21.84
N SER A 199 7.59 -3.72 22.17
CA SER A 199 8.11 -4.37 23.37
C SER A 199 7.56 -3.73 24.65
N ALA A 200 7.76 -4.36 25.81
CA ALA A 200 7.38 -3.81 27.10
C ALA A 200 8.03 -2.42 27.35
N GLU A 201 9.20 -2.18 26.78
CA GLU A 201 9.92 -0.90 26.81
C GLU A 201 9.47 0.08 25.70
N LYS A 202 8.39 -0.24 24.98
CA LYS A 202 7.86 0.54 23.86
C LYS A 202 8.85 0.72 22.70
N ARG A 203 9.57 -0.35 22.35
CA ARG A 203 10.46 -0.39 21.20
C ARG A 203 9.75 -1.12 20.05
N GLY A 204 9.80 -0.53 18.86
CA GLY A 204 9.30 -1.16 17.63
C GLY A 204 10.23 -2.31 17.20
N GLN A 205 9.70 -3.53 17.21
CA GLN A 205 10.43 -4.76 16.90
C GLN A 205 9.66 -5.60 15.88
N MET A 206 10.40 -6.48 15.20
CA MET A 206 9.86 -7.63 14.48
C MET A 206 10.36 -8.90 15.16
N TRP A 207 9.45 -9.78 15.56
CA TRP A 207 9.80 -11.04 16.20
C TRP A 207 9.76 -12.17 15.19
N LEU A 208 10.72 -13.09 15.30
CA LEU A 208 10.87 -14.24 14.42
C LEU A 208 10.43 -15.52 15.13
N PHE A 209 9.60 -16.28 14.44
CA PHE A 209 9.16 -17.62 14.82
C PHE A 209 9.48 -18.60 13.70
N SER A 210 9.69 -19.87 14.06
CA SER A 210 9.84 -20.96 13.10
C SER A 210 8.87 -22.11 13.35
N SER A 211 8.60 -22.89 12.31
CA SER A 211 7.71 -24.06 12.37
C SER A 211 8.14 -25.12 11.35
N ASP A 212 7.94 -26.39 11.70
CA ASP A 212 8.10 -27.52 10.79
C ASP A 212 6.74 -27.95 10.16
N ASP A 213 5.61 -27.56 10.75
CA ASP A 213 4.27 -28.02 10.38
C ASP A 213 3.27 -26.91 10.04
N MET A 214 3.70 -25.62 10.12
CA MET A 214 2.88 -24.43 9.89
C MET A 214 1.74 -24.24 10.91
N VAL A 215 1.71 -25.00 11.99
CA VAL A 215 0.70 -24.94 13.06
C VAL A 215 1.35 -24.63 14.40
N LYS A 216 2.43 -25.30 14.72
CA LYS A 216 3.19 -25.09 15.95
C LYS A 216 4.37 -24.17 15.66
N TRP A 217 4.36 -23.00 16.27
CA TRP A 217 5.36 -21.97 16.08
C TRP A 217 6.24 -21.80 17.32
N THR A 218 7.54 -21.80 17.11
CA THR A 218 8.54 -21.60 18.17
C THR A 218 9.18 -20.23 18.02
N TYR A 219 9.19 -19.45 19.09
CA TYR A 219 9.91 -18.17 19.12
C TYR A 219 11.42 -18.42 18.98
N GLU A 220 12.03 -17.75 18.02
CA GLU A 220 13.46 -17.82 17.79
C GLU A 220 14.18 -16.63 18.46
N GLN A 221 13.83 -15.42 18.05
CA GLN A 221 14.51 -14.20 18.47
C GLN A 221 13.78 -12.93 18.01
N VAL A 222 14.27 -11.76 18.39
CA VAL A 222 13.99 -10.49 17.73
C VAL A 222 14.72 -10.50 16.38
N LEU A 223 13.99 -10.46 15.27
CA LEU A 223 14.55 -10.40 13.91
C LEU A 223 15.20 -9.03 13.66
N PHE A 224 14.50 -7.98 14.08
CA PHE A 224 14.93 -6.59 13.93
C PHE A 224 14.31 -5.72 15.01
N GLU A 225 15.08 -4.75 15.52
CA GLU A 225 14.59 -3.65 16.36
C GLU A 225 14.94 -2.33 15.68
N HIS A 226 13.96 -1.43 15.60
CA HIS A 226 14.18 -0.11 14.99
C HIS A 226 15.20 0.70 15.82
N PRO A 227 16.22 1.32 15.18
CA PRO A 227 17.27 2.05 15.91
C PRO A 227 16.75 3.31 16.61
N ASP A 228 15.73 4.00 16.03
CA ASP A 228 15.10 5.17 16.62
C ASP A 228 14.20 4.76 17.79
N PRO A 229 14.48 5.25 19.02
CA PRO A 229 13.69 4.91 20.20
C PRO A 229 12.26 5.47 20.19
N ASP A 230 11.96 6.48 19.38
CA ASP A 230 10.63 7.06 19.25
C ASP A 230 9.70 6.16 18.41
N VAL A 231 10.27 5.27 17.60
CA VAL A 231 9.49 4.27 16.85
C VAL A 231 9.11 3.13 17.79
N PHE A 232 7.84 3.09 18.15
CA PHE A 232 7.33 2.15 19.15
C PHE A 232 6.64 0.92 18.56
N MET A 233 6.28 0.93 17.26
CA MET A 233 5.63 -0.19 16.58
C MET A 233 6.06 -0.23 15.10
N LEU A 234 6.22 -1.44 14.58
CA LEU A 234 6.47 -1.74 13.18
C LEU A 234 5.26 -2.52 12.63
N GLU A 235 4.29 -1.80 12.05
CA GLU A 235 3.08 -2.42 11.48
C GLU A 235 3.34 -3.02 10.11
N CYS A 236 2.53 -3.99 9.73
CA CYS A 236 2.53 -4.61 8.41
C CYS A 236 3.94 -4.97 7.93
N PRO A 237 4.70 -5.75 8.70
CA PRO A 237 6.06 -6.10 8.32
C PRO A 237 6.05 -6.93 7.05
N ASP A 238 7.02 -6.68 6.19
CA ASP A 238 7.30 -7.48 5.00
C ASP A 238 8.76 -7.94 5.04
N PHE A 239 9.01 -9.17 4.60
CA PHE A 239 10.34 -9.75 4.63
C PHE A 239 10.50 -10.75 3.49
N PHE A 240 11.40 -10.47 2.56
CA PHE A 240 11.58 -11.29 1.37
C PHE A 240 12.98 -11.16 0.76
N PRO A 241 13.47 -12.22 0.07
CA PRO A 241 14.72 -12.15 -0.66
C PRO A 241 14.53 -11.44 -2.01
N ILE A 242 15.56 -10.73 -2.45
CA ILE A 242 15.64 -10.11 -3.76
C ILE A 242 17.05 -10.29 -4.32
N LYS A 243 17.20 -10.32 -5.65
CA LYS A 243 18.50 -10.38 -6.29
C LYS A 243 18.91 -9.00 -6.77
N ASP A 244 20.18 -8.65 -6.52
CA ASP A 244 20.79 -7.49 -7.12
C ASP A 244 21.09 -7.70 -8.62
N VAL A 245 21.59 -6.67 -9.29
CA VAL A 245 21.93 -6.71 -10.73
C VAL A 245 23.04 -7.72 -11.08
N GLU A 246 23.83 -8.14 -10.09
CA GLU A 246 24.89 -9.14 -10.23
C GLU A 246 24.37 -10.57 -9.94
N GLY A 247 23.13 -10.69 -9.46
CA GLY A 247 22.48 -11.96 -9.10
C GLY A 247 22.73 -12.40 -7.66
N ASN A 248 23.38 -11.59 -6.81
CA ASN A 248 23.55 -11.87 -5.40
C ASN A 248 22.23 -11.70 -4.65
N GLU A 249 21.95 -12.60 -3.72
CA GLU A 249 20.77 -12.52 -2.87
C GLU A 249 20.96 -11.47 -1.78
N LYS A 250 19.99 -10.57 -1.68
CA LYS A 250 19.79 -9.62 -0.59
C LYS A 250 18.44 -9.89 0.06
N TRP A 251 18.22 -9.35 1.23
CA TRP A 251 16.95 -9.40 1.93
C TRP A 251 16.40 -7.99 2.11
N VAL A 252 15.12 -7.85 1.88
CA VAL A 252 14.37 -6.62 2.16
C VAL A 252 13.56 -6.81 3.42
N ILE A 253 13.69 -5.87 4.35
CA ILE A 253 12.80 -5.72 5.47
C ILE A 253 11.97 -4.45 5.24
N GLY A 254 10.65 -4.60 5.19
CA GLY A 254 9.70 -3.51 5.05
C GLY A 254 8.82 -3.40 6.27
N PHE A 255 8.41 -2.19 6.63
CA PHE A 255 7.46 -1.95 7.72
C PHE A 255 6.86 -0.56 7.66
N SER A 256 5.76 -0.38 8.37
CA SER A 256 5.09 0.90 8.60
C SER A 256 5.40 1.37 10.02
N ALA A 257 6.26 2.40 10.13
CA ALA A 257 6.81 2.85 11.39
C ALA A 257 5.86 3.82 12.10
N MET A 258 5.41 3.46 13.31
CA MET A 258 4.65 4.36 14.18
C MET A 258 5.60 5.10 15.14
N GLY A 259 5.47 6.42 15.20
CA GLY A 259 6.24 7.28 16.08
C GLY A 259 7.44 7.96 15.44
N ALA A 260 7.81 7.60 14.21
CA ALA A 260 8.91 8.25 13.49
C ALA A 260 8.65 9.76 13.32
N GLN A 261 9.64 10.58 13.72
CA GLN A 261 9.50 12.04 13.70
C GLN A 261 9.91 12.61 12.34
N PRO A 262 9.29 13.72 11.89
CA PRO A 262 9.69 14.41 10.67
C PRO A 262 11.16 14.89 10.72
N SER A 263 11.92 14.62 9.66
CA SER A 263 13.28 15.11 9.50
C SER A 263 13.52 15.52 8.04
N GLY A 264 13.83 16.81 7.81
CA GLY A 264 13.94 17.34 6.45
C GLY A 264 12.68 17.07 5.63
N PHE A 265 12.80 16.33 4.55
CA PHE A 265 11.69 15.88 3.71
C PHE A 265 11.17 14.48 4.07
N MET A 266 11.82 13.79 5.01
CA MET A 266 11.44 12.44 5.45
C MET A 266 10.37 12.47 6.52
N ASN A 267 9.58 11.39 6.59
CA ASN A 267 8.58 11.14 7.65
C ASN A 267 7.56 12.28 7.82
N ARG A 268 7.07 12.83 6.72
CA ARG A 268 6.13 13.98 6.72
C ARG A 268 4.66 13.59 6.84
N ASN A 269 4.33 12.31 6.80
CA ASN A 269 2.98 11.81 7.04
C ASN A 269 2.79 11.49 8.54
N VAL A 270 1.55 11.28 8.96
CA VAL A 270 1.22 10.90 10.35
C VAL A 270 2.00 9.64 10.74
N ASN A 271 1.97 8.63 9.87
CA ASN A 271 2.82 7.45 9.93
C ASN A 271 3.44 7.20 8.55
N ASN A 272 4.57 6.52 8.50
CA ASN A 272 5.34 6.37 7.26
C ASN A 272 5.77 4.91 7.07
N ALA A 273 5.67 4.44 5.84
CA ALA A 273 6.11 3.11 5.44
C ALA A 273 7.43 3.19 4.67
N GLY A 274 8.33 2.29 5.01
CA GLY A 274 9.64 2.24 4.37
C GLY A 274 10.28 0.86 4.45
N TYR A 275 11.52 0.79 3.99
CA TYR A 275 12.29 -0.45 3.91
C TYR A 275 13.77 -0.22 4.20
N MET A 276 14.46 -1.31 4.49
CA MET A 276 15.92 -1.43 4.47
C MET A 276 16.31 -2.66 3.66
N ILE A 277 17.49 -2.61 3.06
CA ILE A 277 18.09 -3.74 2.35
C ILE A 277 19.28 -4.23 3.18
N GLY A 278 19.48 -5.53 3.23
CA GLY A 278 20.55 -6.12 4.00
C GLY A 278 20.73 -7.61 3.72
N THR A 279 21.25 -8.31 4.72
CA THR A 279 21.46 -9.75 4.69
C THR A 279 20.77 -10.45 5.85
N TRP A 280 20.33 -11.67 5.62
CA TRP A 280 19.77 -12.55 6.64
C TRP A 280 20.09 -14.01 6.37
N THR A 281 20.38 -14.73 7.42
CA THR A 281 20.54 -16.18 7.43
C THR A 281 19.74 -16.75 8.59
N PRO A 282 19.06 -17.91 8.44
CA PRO A 282 18.36 -18.56 9.54
C PRO A 282 19.20 -18.68 10.80
N GLY A 283 18.63 -18.28 11.95
CA GLY A 283 19.31 -18.23 13.24
C GLY A 283 20.04 -16.92 13.56
N GLU A 284 20.07 -15.98 12.62
CA GLU A 284 20.66 -14.64 12.83
C GLU A 284 19.60 -13.55 12.80
N GLN A 285 19.91 -12.40 13.39
CA GLN A 285 19.13 -11.17 13.19
C GLN A 285 19.36 -10.63 11.77
N PHE A 286 18.39 -9.87 11.26
CA PHE A 286 18.57 -9.13 10.02
C PHE A 286 19.68 -8.08 10.20
N LYS A 287 20.60 -8.02 9.25
CA LYS A 287 21.72 -7.06 9.24
C LYS A 287 21.50 -6.03 8.13
N PRO A 288 21.00 -4.81 8.47
CA PRO A 288 20.80 -3.78 7.46
C PRO A 288 22.11 -3.31 6.86
N GLU A 289 22.15 -3.14 5.55
CA GLU A 289 23.24 -2.54 4.78
C GLU A 289 22.88 -1.12 4.31
N THR A 290 21.59 -0.77 4.37
CA THR A 290 21.10 0.57 4.02
C THR A 290 20.40 1.22 5.21
N GLU A 291 20.31 2.54 5.18
CA GLU A 291 19.42 3.31 6.05
C GLU A 291 17.95 3.06 5.65
N PHE A 292 17.03 3.47 6.52
CA PHE A 292 15.59 3.43 6.24
C PHE A 292 15.24 4.36 5.07
N ARG A 293 14.51 3.84 4.09
CA ARG A 293 14.07 4.54 2.89
C ARG A 293 12.56 4.42 2.75
N LEU A 294 11.89 5.48 2.31
CA LEU A 294 10.45 5.45 2.09
C LEU A 294 10.10 4.59 0.88
N TRP A 295 9.05 3.77 0.99
CA TRP A 295 8.46 3.09 -0.16
C TRP A 295 7.84 4.07 -1.17
N ASP A 296 7.29 5.15 -0.63
CA ASP A 296 6.55 6.16 -1.39
C ASP A 296 6.72 7.52 -0.71
N CYS A 297 7.04 8.53 -1.49
CA CYS A 297 7.29 9.88 -0.99
C CYS A 297 6.04 10.77 -0.99
N GLY A 298 4.86 10.24 -1.36
CA GLY A 298 3.61 10.98 -1.46
C GLY A 298 2.91 11.23 -0.13
N HIS A 299 1.72 11.79 -0.21
CA HIS A 299 0.91 12.10 0.96
C HIS A 299 0.20 10.88 1.55
N ASN A 300 -0.12 9.89 0.70
CA ASN A 300 -1.04 8.82 1.02
C ASN A 300 -0.43 7.48 0.63
N TYR A 301 0.36 6.91 1.53
CA TYR A 301 0.91 5.56 1.37
C TYR A 301 1.24 4.97 2.73
N TYR A 302 0.68 3.79 3.01
CA TYR A 302 0.90 3.08 4.27
C TYR A 302 0.65 1.58 4.13
N ALA A 303 1.07 0.79 5.11
CA ALA A 303 0.79 -0.63 5.24
C ALA A 303 1.06 -1.46 3.97
N PRO A 304 2.18 -1.25 3.24
CA PRO A 304 2.46 -2.03 2.05
C PRO A 304 2.68 -3.50 2.41
N GLN A 305 2.19 -4.39 1.54
CA GLN A 305 2.51 -5.79 1.57
C GLN A 305 2.90 -6.26 0.17
N SER A 306 3.90 -7.15 0.11
CA SER A 306 4.32 -7.75 -1.14
C SER A 306 4.08 -9.25 -1.17
N PHE A 307 4.06 -9.80 -2.37
CA PHE A 307 3.98 -11.23 -2.61
C PHE A 307 4.75 -11.59 -3.89
N ASN A 308 5.15 -12.86 -3.98
CA ASN A 308 5.78 -13.39 -5.18
C ASN A 308 4.75 -14.16 -6.02
N ASP A 309 4.60 -13.81 -7.30
CA ASP A 309 3.68 -14.48 -8.22
C ASP A 309 4.30 -15.68 -8.95
N GLY A 310 5.49 -16.11 -8.52
CA GLY A 310 6.29 -17.17 -9.13
C GLY A 310 7.29 -16.66 -10.17
N LYS A 311 7.26 -15.36 -10.49
CA LYS A 311 8.19 -14.71 -11.44
C LYS A 311 8.80 -13.43 -10.89
N ARG A 312 8.06 -12.65 -10.14
CA ARG A 312 8.43 -11.32 -9.66
C ARG A 312 7.79 -11.03 -8.32
N GLN A 313 8.37 -10.06 -7.61
CA GLN A 313 7.82 -9.52 -6.37
C GLN A 313 6.93 -8.32 -6.69
N ILE A 314 5.69 -8.36 -6.20
CA ILE A 314 4.67 -7.33 -6.44
C ILE A 314 4.22 -6.76 -5.10
N VAL A 315 4.08 -5.44 -5.00
CA VAL A 315 3.60 -4.75 -3.81
C VAL A 315 2.34 -3.94 -4.08
N TYR A 316 1.45 -3.94 -3.11
CA TYR A 316 0.36 -2.97 -2.98
C TYR A 316 0.55 -2.20 -1.68
N GLY A 317 0.25 -0.91 -1.69
CA GLY A 317 0.12 -0.10 -0.49
C GLY A 317 -1.32 0.37 -0.31
N TRP A 318 -1.68 0.74 0.90
CA TRP A 318 -2.92 1.46 1.16
C TRP A 318 -2.69 2.96 0.95
N MET A 319 -3.51 3.59 0.11
CA MET A 319 -3.54 5.06 0.02
C MET A 319 -4.27 5.60 1.25
N SER A 320 -3.51 5.83 2.31
CA SER A 320 -4.02 6.13 3.65
C SER A 320 -4.52 7.56 3.79
N PRO A 321 -5.81 7.82 4.09
CA PRO A 321 -6.31 9.15 4.37
C PRO A 321 -6.23 9.44 5.88
N PHE A 322 -5.04 9.66 6.43
CA PHE A 322 -4.85 9.87 7.87
C PHE A 322 -5.30 11.23 8.39
N VAL A 323 -5.43 12.23 7.52
CA VAL A 323 -5.67 13.63 7.94
C VAL A 323 -7.07 14.07 7.56
N GLU A 324 -7.84 14.52 8.52
CA GLU A 324 -9.17 15.10 8.35
C GLU A 324 -9.09 16.53 7.74
N PRO A 325 -10.05 16.96 6.92
CA PRO A 325 -11.24 16.20 6.51
C PRO A 325 -10.93 15.18 5.40
N ILE A 326 -11.68 14.06 5.39
CA ILE A 326 -11.60 13.01 4.37
C ILE A 326 -12.88 13.06 3.51
N PRO A 327 -12.90 13.83 2.42
CA PRO A 327 -14.14 14.14 1.69
C PRO A 327 -14.89 12.93 1.15
N MET A 328 -14.18 11.85 0.77
CA MET A 328 -14.81 10.65 0.21
C MET A 328 -15.68 9.87 1.21
N GLN A 329 -15.54 10.12 2.52
CA GLN A 329 -16.38 9.48 3.55
C GLN A 329 -17.87 9.82 3.37
N ASP A 330 -18.17 11.04 2.92
CA ASP A 330 -19.53 11.49 2.65
C ASP A 330 -20.13 10.80 1.39
N ASP A 331 -19.26 10.22 0.55
CA ASP A 331 -19.63 9.55 -0.68
C ASP A 331 -19.95 8.05 -0.50
N GLY A 332 -20.00 7.57 0.74
CA GLY A 332 -20.37 6.18 1.07
C GLY A 332 -19.23 5.16 0.92
N TRP A 333 -17.98 5.62 0.74
CA TRP A 333 -16.78 4.80 0.65
C TRP A 333 -15.56 5.55 1.18
N CYS A 334 -14.51 4.86 1.55
CA CYS A 334 -13.27 5.51 1.97
C CYS A 334 -12.06 4.60 1.80
N GLY A 335 -11.06 5.09 1.09
CA GLY A 335 -9.79 4.44 0.87
C GLY A 335 -9.73 3.57 -0.38
N ASN A 336 -8.54 3.41 -0.92
CA ASN A 336 -8.21 2.49 -2.02
C ASN A 336 -6.75 2.02 -1.88
N LEU A 337 -6.43 0.93 -2.55
CA LEU A 337 -5.05 0.48 -2.69
C LEU A 337 -4.36 1.25 -3.81
N THR A 338 -3.02 1.31 -3.78
CA THR A 338 -2.21 1.81 -4.89
C THR A 338 -2.33 0.88 -6.10
N LEU A 339 -1.77 1.28 -7.23
CA LEU A 339 -1.53 0.35 -8.34
C LEU A 339 -0.62 -0.80 -7.89
N PRO A 340 -0.73 -1.99 -8.52
CA PRO A 340 0.25 -3.06 -8.34
C PRO A 340 1.60 -2.62 -8.89
N ARG A 341 2.66 -2.75 -8.08
CA ARG A 341 4.02 -2.35 -8.43
C ARG A 341 4.95 -3.54 -8.39
N GLU A 342 5.70 -3.76 -9.46
CA GLU A 342 6.81 -4.71 -9.47
C GLU A 342 8.01 -4.11 -8.73
N ILE A 343 8.64 -4.91 -7.86
CA ILE A 343 9.82 -4.52 -7.09
C ILE A 343 11.07 -5.09 -7.76
N THR A 344 12.03 -4.23 -8.04
CA THR A 344 13.37 -4.61 -8.48
C THR A 344 14.43 -3.91 -7.65
N LEU A 345 15.62 -4.51 -7.54
CA LEU A 345 16.77 -3.87 -6.90
C LEU A 345 17.65 -3.27 -8.00
N GLY A 346 17.73 -1.95 -8.04
CA GLY A 346 18.50 -1.20 -9.02
C GLY A 346 20.02 -1.28 -8.78
N ALA A 347 20.80 -0.94 -9.81
CA ALA A 347 22.25 -0.84 -9.71
C ALA A 347 22.73 0.27 -8.75
N ASP A 348 21.86 1.22 -8.44
CA ASP A 348 22.07 2.28 -7.44
C ASP A 348 21.89 1.79 -5.98
N GLY A 349 21.50 0.52 -5.79
CA GLY A 349 21.28 -0.08 -4.49
C GLY A 349 19.95 0.34 -3.84
N ASP A 350 19.02 0.94 -4.62
CA ASP A 350 17.66 1.26 -4.21
C ASP A 350 16.65 0.24 -4.77
N LEU A 351 15.51 0.07 -4.08
CA LEU A 351 14.38 -0.60 -4.67
C LEU A 351 13.69 0.35 -5.66
N HIS A 352 13.46 -0.14 -6.86
CA HIS A 352 12.62 0.51 -7.84
C HIS A 352 11.25 -0.16 -7.83
N THR A 353 10.18 0.62 -7.80
CA THR A 353 8.81 0.12 -7.80
C THR A 353 8.04 0.75 -8.96
N ALA A 354 7.89 0.00 -10.04
CA ALA A 354 7.18 0.44 -11.25
C ALA A 354 5.80 -0.24 -11.32
N PRO A 355 4.80 0.39 -11.96
CA PRO A 355 3.53 -0.29 -12.23
C PRO A 355 3.78 -1.57 -13.01
N VAL A 356 3.05 -2.65 -12.68
CA VAL A 356 3.17 -3.90 -13.43
C VAL A 356 2.83 -3.68 -14.90
N PRO A 357 3.51 -4.36 -15.84
CA PRO A 357 3.29 -4.16 -17.28
C PRO A 357 1.84 -4.39 -17.73
N GLU A 358 1.08 -5.21 -17.01
CA GLU A 358 -0.33 -5.48 -17.28
C GLU A 358 -1.20 -4.21 -17.28
N MET A 359 -0.79 -3.16 -16.55
CA MET A 359 -1.49 -1.88 -16.52
C MET A 359 -1.62 -1.25 -17.92
N GLU A 360 -0.71 -1.55 -18.85
CA GLU A 360 -0.80 -1.09 -20.23
C GLU A 360 -2.02 -1.69 -20.96
N GLY A 361 -2.54 -2.82 -20.52
CA GLY A 361 -3.79 -3.42 -21.02
C GLY A 361 -5.03 -2.58 -20.74
N LEU A 362 -4.94 -1.58 -19.84
CA LEU A 362 -6.01 -0.60 -19.57
C LEU A 362 -5.99 0.59 -20.54
N ARG A 363 -4.95 0.77 -21.35
CA ARG A 363 -4.87 1.87 -22.31
C ARG A 363 -5.93 1.70 -23.41
N GLU A 364 -6.70 2.75 -23.66
CA GLU A 364 -7.74 2.81 -24.72
C GLU A 364 -7.23 3.64 -25.89
N ASP A 365 -7.39 4.95 -25.76
CA ASP A 365 -6.94 5.91 -26.77
C ASP A 365 -5.62 6.54 -26.35
N THR A 366 -4.71 6.63 -27.30
CA THR A 366 -3.38 7.22 -27.08
C THR A 366 -3.22 8.46 -27.93
N VAL A 367 -2.81 9.55 -27.31
CA VAL A 367 -2.47 10.80 -28.00
C VAL A 367 -0.99 11.11 -27.76
N ASP A 368 -0.21 11.14 -28.83
CA ASP A 368 1.19 11.56 -28.81
C ASP A 368 1.27 13.05 -29.18
N PHE A 369 1.69 13.87 -28.22
CA PHE A 369 1.89 15.30 -28.40
C PHE A 369 3.29 15.65 -28.88
N GLY A 370 4.20 14.68 -28.92
CA GLY A 370 5.60 14.88 -29.27
C GLY A 370 6.36 15.80 -28.32
N ALA A 371 7.27 16.57 -28.86
CA ALA A 371 8.01 17.58 -28.11
C ALA A 371 7.19 18.86 -27.95
N ILE A 372 7.28 19.49 -26.76
CA ILE A 372 6.59 20.73 -26.44
C ILE A 372 7.55 21.69 -25.77
N ASP A 373 7.58 22.92 -26.28
CA ASP A 373 8.31 24.04 -25.66
C ASP A 373 7.29 25.01 -25.08
N LEU A 374 7.44 25.37 -23.82
CA LEU A 374 6.73 26.48 -23.20
C LEU A 374 7.69 27.67 -23.00
N ASP A 375 7.21 28.84 -23.41
CA ASP A 375 7.87 30.10 -23.14
C ASP A 375 7.83 30.45 -21.64
N VAL A 376 8.52 31.52 -21.28
CA VAL A 376 8.62 31.99 -19.90
C VAL A 376 7.25 32.15 -19.25
N SER A 377 7.07 31.43 -18.14
CA SER A 377 5.80 31.39 -17.38
C SER A 377 4.58 30.99 -18.21
N GLY A 378 4.77 30.07 -19.16
CA GLY A 378 3.73 29.58 -20.05
C GLY A 378 2.85 28.50 -19.43
N GLU A 379 1.63 28.41 -19.94
CA GLU A 379 0.67 27.33 -19.65
C GLU A 379 0.08 26.81 -20.97
N LYS A 380 -0.11 25.51 -21.08
CA LYS A 380 -0.75 24.87 -22.22
C LYS A 380 -1.70 23.77 -21.74
N THR A 381 -2.97 23.89 -22.11
CA THR A 381 -3.92 22.79 -21.89
C THR A 381 -3.59 21.63 -22.83
N ILE A 382 -3.39 20.44 -22.28
CA ILE A 382 -3.12 19.19 -23.00
C ILE A 382 -4.44 18.49 -23.33
N VAL A 383 -5.35 18.42 -22.36
CA VAL A 383 -6.70 17.92 -22.52
C VAL A 383 -7.64 18.70 -21.62
N ASP A 384 -8.84 19.03 -22.15
CA ASP A 384 -9.80 19.87 -21.43
C ASP A 384 -10.59 19.10 -20.37
N ASP A 385 -10.77 17.80 -20.54
CA ASP A 385 -11.44 16.92 -19.59
C ASP A 385 -10.83 15.52 -19.63
N ALA A 386 -10.30 15.08 -18.50
CA ALA A 386 -9.67 13.77 -18.34
C ALA A 386 -10.03 13.17 -16.97
N GLU A 387 -10.88 12.16 -16.99
CA GLU A 387 -11.33 11.47 -15.77
C GLU A 387 -10.30 10.46 -15.25
N ALA A 388 -9.68 9.70 -16.17
CA ALA A 388 -8.75 8.62 -15.86
C ALA A 388 -7.72 8.49 -16.97
N VAL A 389 -6.45 8.83 -16.70
CA VAL A 389 -5.38 8.82 -17.69
C VAL A 389 -4.05 8.36 -17.13
N GLU A 390 -3.21 7.85 -18.02
CA GLU A 390 -1.78 7.69 -17.82
C GLU A 390 -1.04 8.69 -18.71
N ILE A 391 -0.03 9.38 -18.16
CA ILE A 391 0.79 10.35 -18.86
C ILE A 391 2.24 9.90 -18.77
N GLU A 392 2.89 9.73 -19.91
CA GLU A 392 4.32 9.52 -20.03
C GLU A 392 4.97 10.81 -20.53
N MET A 393 5.85 11.42 -19.73
CA MET A 393 6.50 12.68 -20.05
C MET A 393 7.99 12.63 -19.77
N THR A 394 8.79 13.13 -20.73
CA THR A 394 10.23 13.32 -20.55
C THR A 394 10.57 14.81 -20.63
N ILE A 395 11.06 15.35 -19.53
CA ILE A 395 11.50 16.75 -19.43
C ILE A 395 13.00 16.82 -19.74
N ASP A 396 13.40 17.77 -20.58
CA ASP A 396 14.79 18.14 -20.82
C ASP A 396 15.23 19.13 -19.74
N LEU A 397 15.75 18.62 -18.63
CA LEU A 397 16.22 19.47 -17.53
C LEU A 397 17.42 20.34 -17.93
N ALA A 398 18.28 19.83 -18.81
CA ALA A 398 19.48 20.54 -19.23
C ALA A 398 19.19 21.82 -20.03
N ASN A 399 18.04 21.87 -20.71
CA ASN A 399 17.62 23.00 -21.55
C ASN A 399 16.36 23.72 -21.03
N SER A 400 15.82 23.33 -19.89
CA SER A 400 14.75 24.05 -19.18
C SER A 400 15.35 25.04 -18.19
N THR A 401 14.66 26.16 -17.98
CA THR A 401 15.09 27.20 -17.05
C THR A 401 14.02 27.58 -16.03
N ALA A 402 12.86 26.92 -16.08
CA ALA A 402 11.77 27.17 -15.15
C ALA A 402 12.18 26.79 -13.71
N GLU A 403 11.86 27.64 -12.75
CA GLU A 403 12.03 27.33 -11.32
C GLU A 403 11.16 26.17 -10.88
N ARG A 404 9.94 26.08 -11.45
CA ARG A 404 9.04 24.95 -11.25
C ARG A 404 8.31 24.64 -12.56
N ALA A 405 8.32 23.38 -13.00
CA ALA A 405 7.70 22.98 -14.25
C ALA A 405 7.15 21.55 -14.22
N GLY A 406 6.03 21.32 -14.87
CA GLY A 406 5.38 20.02 -14.96
C GLY A 406 3.91 20.14 -15.29
N LEU A 407 3.07 19.37 -14.60
CA LEU A 407 1.65 19.21 -14.87
C LEU A 407 0.80 19.82 -13.75
N ARG A 408 -0.33 20.41 -14.12
CA ARG A 408 -1.49 20.59 -13.26
C ARG A 408 -2.53 19.56 -13.68
N VAL A 409 -2.87 18.65 -12.80
CA VAL A 409 -3.89 17.61 -13.01
C VAL A 409 -5.14 17.96 -12.21
N HIS A 410 -6.30 17.41 -12.61
CA HIS A 410 -7.59 17.77 -12.02
C HIS A 410 -7.83 19.27 -11.97
N ALA A 411 -7.35 19.99 -12.99
CA ALA A 411 -7.52 21.45 -13.07
C ALA A 411 -8.96 21.79 -13.45
N THR A 412 -9.67 22.52 -12.60
CA THR A 412 -11.07 22.90 -12.78
C THR A 412 -11.24 24.41 -12.98
N GLU A 413 -12.39 24.83 -13.48
CA GLU A 413 -12.66 26.27 -13.82
C GLU A 413 -12.60 27.21 -12.61
N ASP A 414 -12.86 26.68 -11.40
CA ASP A 414 -12.75 27.43 -10.15
C ASP A 414 -11.31 27.65 -9.68
N GLY A 415 -10.33 27.17 -10.45
CA GLY A 415 -8.91 27.32 -10.16
C GLY A 415 -8.30 26.24 -9.25
N ALA A 416 -9.05 25.18 -8.92
CA ALA A 416 -8.51 24.06 -8.17
C ALA A 416 -7.66 23.14 -9.08
N TYR A 417 -6.58 22.56 -8.53
CA TYR A 417 -5.72 21.56 -9.19
C TYR A 417 -4.79 20.89 -8.20
N THR A 418 -4.19 19.77 -8.61
CA THR A 418 -2.98 19.21 -8.00
C THR A 418 -1.81 19.44 -8.95
N SER A 419 -0.69 19.94 -8.42
CA SER A 419 0.55 20.13 -9.19
C SER A 419 1.45 18.92 -9.07
N VAL A 420 1.99 18.45 -10.19
CA VAL A 420 3.05 17.46 -10.31
C VAL A 420 4.20 18.10 -11.07
N ALA A 421 5.24 18.53 -10.39
CA ALA A 421 6.27 19.36 -10.99
C ALA A 421 7.68 18.99 -10.51
N TYR A 422 8.67 19.27 -11.34
CA TYR A 422 10.05 19.39 -10.91
C TYR A 422 10.27 20.81 -10.37
N ASP A 423 10.91 20.91 -9.21
CA ASP A 423 11.32 22.15 -8.55
C ASP A 423 12.83 22.23 -8.58
N ASP A 424 13.36 23.15 -9.41
CA ASP A 424 14.79 23.33 -9.66
C ASP A 424 15.54 23.86 -8.43
N GLN A 425 14.86 24.65 -7.60
CA GLN A 425 15.46 25.26 -6.41
C GLN A 425 15.86 24.21 -5.34
N ILE A 426 15.21 23.08 -5.35
CA ILE A 426 15.45 21.99 -4.38
C ILE A 426 15.86 20.67 -5.03
N GLY A 427 15.89 20.59 -6.38
CA GLY A 427 16.27 19.39 -7.13
C GLY A 427 15.33 18.20 -6.89
N ARG A 428 14.00 18.42 -6.81
CA ARG A 428 13.04 17.41 -6.40
C ARG A 428 11.79 17.42 -7.28
N VAL A 429 11.17 16.26 -7.42
CA VAL A 429 9.79 16.17 -7.93
C VAL A 429 8.83 16.43 -6.77
N VAL A 430 7.85 17.27 -7.00
CA VAL A 430 6.90 17.76 -6.00
C VAL A 430 5.47 17.40 -6.43
N VAL A 431 4.70 16.82 -5.52
CA VAL A 431 3.24 16.75 -5.61
C VAL A 431 2.66 17.75 -4.61
N ASP A 432 1.99 18.79 -5.11
CA ASP A 432 1.49 19.90 -4.32
C ASP A 432 -0.04 20.01 -4.42
N ARG A 433 -0.71 19.93 -3.26
CA ARG A 433 -2.16 19.95 -3.10
C ARG A 433 -2.69 21.28 -2.53
N GLN A 434 -1.89 22.34 -2.48
CA GLN A 434 -2.32 23.62 -1.90
C GLN A 434 -3.56 24.19 -2.61
N ALA A 435 -3.68 23.94 -3.90
CA ALA A 435 -4.81 24.38 -4.74
C ALA A 435 -5.93 23.34 -4.88
N ASN A 436 -5.91 22.22 -4.14
CA ASN A 436 -7.01 21.26 -4.18
C ASN A 436 -8.33 21.91 -3.71
N ALA A 437 -9.44 21.48 -4.31
CA ALA A 437 -10.76 21.96 -3.94
C ALA A 437 -11.12 21.60 -2.49
N GLN A 438 -10.81 20.37 -2.09
CA GLN A 438 -11.16 19.79 -0.80
C GLN A 438 -10.03 18.91 -0.25
N GLY A 439 -10.18 18.47 0.99
CA GLY A 439 -9.26 17.56 1.67
C GLY A 439 -8.05 18.28 2.26
N ASP A 440 -7.11 17.45 2.71
CA ASP A 440 -5.84 17.88 3.30
C ASP A 440 -4.98 18.62 2.25
N ARG A 441 -4.20 19.57 2.72
CA ARG A 441 -3.33 20.44 1.91
C ARG A 441 -1.86 20.05 2.09
N GLY A 442 -0.98 20.77 1.43
CA GLY A 442 0.45 20.63 1.57
C GLY A 442 1.11 19.98 0.35
N TYR A 443 2.40 19.74 0.46
CA TYR A 443 3.19 19.12 -0.60
C TYR A 443 4.07 18.00 -0.07
N ARG A 444 4.42 17.08 -0.96
CA ARG A 444 5.38 16.00 -0.74
C ARG A 444 6.39 15.98 -1.88
N THR A 445 7.59 15.49 -1.60
CA THR A 445 8.68 15.59 -2.57
C THR A 445 9.51 14.31 -2.63
N ALA A 446 9.91 13.94 -3.84
CA ALA A 446 10.86 12.86 -4.11
C ALA A 446 12.20 13.42 -4.59
N PRO A 447 13.35 12.98 -4.05
CA PRO A 447 14.66 13.48 -4.46
C PRO A 447 15.06 12.91 -5.83
N LEU A 448 15.77 13.72 -6.62
CA LEU A 448 16.62 13.24 -7.70
C LEU A 448 18.06 13.08 -7.19
N SER A 449 18.72 12.01 -7.59
CA SER A 449 20.15 11.81 -7.30
C SER A 449 21.01 12.76 -8.11
N GLU A 450 22.25 12.97 -7.68
CA GLU A 450 23.22 13.76 -8.45
C GLU A 450 23.43 13.20 -9.87
N ALA A 451 23.41 11.87 -10.02
CA ALA A 451 23.53 11.23 -11.33
C ALA A 451 22.33 11.51 -12.24
N GLU A 452 21.11 11.52 -11.70
CA GLU A 452 19.89 11.86 -12.46
C GLU A 452 19.88 13.33 -12.88
N LEU A 453 20.27 14.24 -11.98
CA LEU A 453 20.41 15.66 -12.29
C LEU A 453 21.49 15.88 -13.37
N ALA A 454 22.63 15.20 -13.26
CA ALA A 454 23.70 15.27 -14.25
C ALA A 454 23.33 14.68 -15.63
N ALA A 455 22.42 13.70 -15.66
CA ALA A 455 21.89 13.16 -16.92
C ALA A 455 21.04 14.17 -17.69
N GLY A 456 20.49 15.19 -16.99
CA GLY A 456 19.76 16.30 -17.60
C GLY A 456 18.40 15.91 -18.19
N GLU A 457 17.88 14.76 -17.82
CA GLU A 457 16.55 14.26 -18.21
C GLU A 457 15.76 13.81 -16.99
N LEU A 458 14.45 14.08 -17.02
CA LEU A 458 13.52 13.60 -16.03
C LEU A 458 12.35 12.90 -16.72
N LYS A 459 12.17 11.61 -16.42
CA LYS A 459 11.02 10.84 -16.87
C LYS A 459 9.96 10.83 -15.77
N LEU A 460 8.75 11.20 -16.12
CA LEU A 460 7.58 11.09 -15.27
C LEU A 460 6.54 10.20 -15.94
N ARG A 461 6.08 9.18 -15.22
CA ARG A 461 4.90 8.39 -15.56
C ARG A 461 3.84 8.68 -14.51
N VAL A 462 2.76 9.33 -14.91
CA VAL A 462 1.75 9.87 -14.00
C VAL A 462 0.41 9.20 -14.27
N TYR A 463 -0.11 8.50 -13.28
CA TYR A 463 -1.46 7.95 -13.32
C TYR A 463 -2.40 8.90 -12.58
N VAL A 464 -3.42 9.39 -13.27
CA VAL A 464 -4.47 10.25 -12.74
C VAL A 464 -5.76 9.47 -12.76
N ASP A 465 -6.31 9.15 -11.61
CA ASP A 465 -7.64 8.55 -11.46
C ASP A 465 -8.60 9.57 -10.86
N ARG A 466 -9.88 9.30 -10.81
CA ARG A 466 -10.93 10.25 -10.40
C ARG A 466 -10.64 11.00 -9.09
N GLY A 467 -9.99 10.38 -8.14
CA GLY A 467 -9.73 10.95 -6.81
C GLY A 467 -8.28 10.87 -6.33
N CYS A 468 -7.35 10.40 -7.17
CA CYS A 468 -5.96 10.22 -6.77
C CYS A 468 -4.98 10.33 -7.93
N VAL A 469 -3.71 10.50 -7.58
CA VAL A 469 -2.58 10.60 -8.50
C VAL A 469 -1.44 9.75 -7.98
N GLU A 470 -0.84 8.92 -8.85
CA GLU A 470 0.43 8.24 -8.60
C GLU A 470 1.48 8.71 -9.59
N VAL A 471 2.62 9.16 -9.10
CA VAL A 471 3.72 9.70 -9.90
C VAL A 471 4.94 8.80 -9.75
N TYR A 472 5.35 8.18 -10.84
CA TYR A 472 6.55 7.36 -10.92
C TYR A 472 7.67 8.18 -11.58
N VAL A 473 8.77 8.34 -10.85
CA VAL A 473 9.93 9.14 -11.25
C VAL A 473 11.02 8.21 -11.73
N ASN A 474 11.56 8.45 -12.92
CA ASN A 474 12.68 7.72 -13.51
C ASN A 474 12.51 6.20 -13.39
N ASP A 475 11.47 5.69 -14.07
CA ASP A 475 11.13 4.26 -14.15
C ASP A 475 10.85 3.60 -12.77
N GLY A 476 10.29 4.39 -11.81
CA GLY A 476 9.89 3.92 -10.49
C GLY A 476 10.98 3.94 -9.42
N ARG A 477 12.11 4.63 -9.68
CA ARG A 477 13.13 4.84 -8.65
C ARG A 477 12.60 5.61 -7.43
N GLN A 478 11.66 6.53 -7.66
CA GLN A 478 10.89 7.18 -6.62
C GLN A 478 9.42 7.20 -7.03
N VAL A 479 8.53 7.17 -6.05
CA VAL A 479 7.09 7.22 -6.28
C VAL A 479 6.43 8.19 -5.31
N LEU A 480 5.37 8.88 -5.76
CA LEU A 480 4.54 9.74 -4.90
C LEU A 480 3.07 9.43 -5.17
N SER A 481 2.38 8.94 -4.15
CA SER A 481 0.94 8.66 -4.18
C SER A 481 0.18 9.70 -3.37
N SER A 482 -0.88 10.27 -3.93
CA SER A 482 -1.63 11.34 -3.28
C SER A 482 -3.10 11.33 -3.69
N TYR A 483 -4.00 11.53 -2.74
CA TYR A 483 -5.37 11.91 -3.08
C TYR A 483 -5.40 13.30 -3.71
N SER A 484 -6.32 13.48 -4.64
CA SER A 484 -6.51 14.71 -5.41
C SER A 484 -8.01 14.90 -5.65
N TYR A 485 -8.64 15.72 -4.82
CA TYR A 485 -10.08 15.93 -4.83
C TYR A 485 -10.42 17.12 -5.73
N ALA A 486 -10.77 16.81 -6.99
CA ALA A 486 -11.24 17.83 -7.95
C ALA A 486 -12.62 18.37 -7.57
N SER A 487 -12.88 19.62 -7.93
CA SER A 487 -14.23 20.16 -7.96
C SER A 487 -15.11 19.44 -9.00
N GLU A 488 -16.42 19.70 -8.96
CA GLU A 488 -17.33 19.21 -10.00
C GLU A 488 -17.05 19.90 -11.34
N GLY A 489 -17.29 19.18 -12.43
CA GLY A 489 -17.10 19.67 -13.79
C GLY A 489 -15.89 19.06 -14.51
N PRO A 490 -15.56 19.57 -15.70
CA PRO A 490 -14.41 19.11 -16.48
C PRO A 490 -13.09 19.26 -15.72
N ARG A 491 -12.21 18.28 -15.86
CA ARG A 491 -10.92 18.15 -15.16
C ARG A 491 -9.79 18.19 -16.17
N ALA A 492 -9.26 19.37 -16.43
CA ALA A 492 -8.20 19.53 -17.40
C ALA A 492 -6.84 19.02 -16.91
N ILE A 493 -6.01 18.62 -17.86
CA ILE A 493 -4.58 18.41 -17.68
C ILE A 493 -3.86 19.56 -18.39
N LYS A 494 -2.98 20.25 -17.66
CA LYS A 494 -2.24 21.39 -18.19
C LYS A 494 -0.74 21.19 -17.98
N LEU A 495 0.05 21.57 -18.97
CA LEU A 495 1.51 21.71 -18.86
C LEU A 495 1.84 23.13 -18.44
N VAL A 496 2.78 23.32 -17.50
CA VAL A 496 3.06 24.61 -16.88
C VAL A 496 4.57 24.82 -16.72
N ALA A 497 4.99 26.06 -16.94
CA ALA A 497 6.33 26.54 -16.58
C ALA A 497 6.20 27.79 -15.70
N GLU A 498 6.86 27.83 -14.55
CA GLU A 498 6.88 28.98 -13.64
C GLU A 498 8.27 29.60 -13.62
N SER A 499 8.39 30.91 -13.76
CA SER A 499 9.64 31.68 -13.69
C SER A 499 10.75 31.18 -14.63
N GLY A 500 10.42 30.80 -15.86
CA GLY A 500 11.37 30.31 -16.85
C GLY A 500 10.71 29.50 -17.96
N THR A 501 11.47 28.83 -18.78
CA THR A 501 11.04 28.05 -19.92
C THR A 501 11.05 26.55 -19.60
N LEU A 502 10.13 25.79 -20.21
CA LEU A 502 10.10 24.33 -20.11
C LEU A 502 10.33 23.72 -21.49
N LYS A 503 11.21 22.73 -21.55
CA LYS A 503 11.46 21.86 -22.70
C LYS A 503 10.99 20.45 -22.37
N VAL A 504 9.98 19.96 -23.08
CA VAL A 504 9.51 18.58 -23.00
C VAL A 504 9.96 17.85 -24.26
N LYS A 505 10.73 16.77 -24.11
CA LYS A 505 11.20 15.93 -25.24
C LYS A 505 10.08 15.06 -25.82
N SER A 506 9.20 14.57 -24.96
CA SER A 506 8.05 13.75 -25.34
C SER A 506 6.96 13.85 -24.29
N LEU A 507 5.73 13.87 -24.74
CA LEU A 507 4.52 13.78 -23.93
C LEU A 507 3.52 12.89 -24.63
N VAL A 508 3.14 11.79 -23.98
CA VAL A 508 2.11 10.85 -24.47
C VAL A 508 1.06 10.70 -23.38
N LEU A 509 -0.20 10.73 -23.77
CA LEU A 509 -1.35 10.55 -22.87
C LEU A 509 -2.17 9.35 -23.35
N HIS A 510 -2.51 8.47 -22.41
CA HIS A 510 -3.38 7.32 -22.63
C HIS A 510 -4.64 7.48 -21.78
N HIS A 511 -5.81 7.41 -22.41
CA HIS A 511 -7.07 7.26 -21.68
C HIS A 511 -7.17 5.84 -21.13
N MET A 512 -7.61 5.69 -19.88
CA MET A 512 -7.59 4.42 -19.17
C MET A 512 -8.99 3.85 -18.99
N LYS A 513 -9.12 2.52 -19.23
CA LYS A 513 -10.34 1.74 -18.94
C LYS A 513 -10.54 1.54 -17.44
N SER A 514 -11.75 1.16 -17.09
CA SER A 514 -12.07 0.60 -15.79
C SER A 514 -11.48 -0.81 -15.61
N ILE A 515 -11.10 -1.11 -14.37
CA ILE A 515 -10.74 -2.48 -13.95
C ILE A 515 -11.97 -3.37 -13.65
N GLY A 516 -13.21 -2.86 -13.83
CA GLY A 516 -14.44 -3.61 -13.64
C GLY A 516 -14.98 -3.67 -12.20
N LEU A 517 -14.50 -2.81 -11.30
CA LEU A 517 -14.93 -2.77 -9.89
C LEU A 517 -15.85 -1.59 -9.54
N GLU A 518 -16.29 -0.81 -10.51
CA GLU A 518 -17.17 0.35 -10.30
C GLU A 518 -18.58 -0.03 -9.85
#